data_e3c6c2924f0dd29fe0633fd1d10da1d8
#
_entry.id   e3c6c2924f0dd29fe0633fd1d10da1d8
#
_cell.length_a   1.000
_cell.length_b   1.000
_cell.length_c   1.000
_cell.angle_alpha   90.00
_cell.angle_beta   90.00
_cell.angle_gamma   90.00
#
_symmetry.space_group_name_H-M   'P 1'
#
loop_
_entity.id
_entity.type
_entity.pdbx_description
1 polymer ?
#
loop_
_entity_poly.entity_id
_entity_poly.type
_entity_poly.pdbx_seq_one_letter_code
_entity_poly.pdbx_strand_id
1 'polypeptide(L)'
;MEREPLVVQDQPAFPSFLITYLYIGHFLARWGARMWEFSVGLYMINVWPDSLLLAIYGAVESASVALFGPIIGQWVDRLTYVKVLRIWLVSQNLSFIVAGVSVVALLVSSTLKSSNFTAFIILVILTNISGATGVISTLAGTILVEREWVVVISEDDPPEVLTKMNSIIRRIDLTCKLLAPVITGFIISFVSLKASAMTLALWTTITVWVEYWLFMSVYKGIPALGESSQRRTTRSLPISDPAESTSTSQERESLLSHDGDDAATTKIGWRRKIIYWVSNAPLVGAWRVYLRQEVVLPGVALALLFFTVLSFGTLMTATLEWEGIPAYVIGIARGISASIGIAATLVYPIVQSRILTLRTGLWSIWSQWTCLLLCVASIWYQNSLLAAFLLMAGVATSRLGLWMFDLSVIQQMQDLVPESDRCVVGGVQNSLQSTLELMAYIMGIIISNPQDFWKLTLVSFLAVTLAALLYSYHLYRIRKHLFHFDKLLASVQWLIRTSGDAH
;
A
#
# COMPACT_ATOMS: atom_id res chain seq x y z
N MET A 1 -14.24 49.95 27.96
CA MET A 1 -13.27 48.90 27.70
C MET A 1 -13.72 48.21 26.40
N GLU A 2 -13.33 48.81 25.28
CA GLU A 2 -13.55 48.25 23.95
C GLU A 2 -12.60 47.07 23.76
N ARG A 3 -13.14 45.89 23.44
CA ARG A 3 -12.32 44.75 23.03
C ARG A 3 -11.92 44.99 21.60
N GLU A 4 -10.63 45.23 21.37
CA GLU A 4 -10.06 45.16 20.02
C GLU A 4 -10.44 43.81 19.37
N PRO A 5 -10.86 43.83 18.08
CA PRO A 5 -11.10 42.60 17.35
C PRO A 5 -9.73 41.92 17.14
N LEU A 6 -9.63 40.63 17.56
CA LEU A 6 -8.53 39.79 17.20
C LEU A 6 -8.41 39.78 15.67
N VAL A 7 -7.37 40.43 15.18
CA VAL A 7 -6.94 40.33 13.78
C VAL A 7 -6.59 38.88 13.56
N VAL A 8 -7.49 38.16 12.93
CA VAL A 8 -7.17 36.86 12.33
C VAL A 8 -6.12 37.15 11.27
N GLN A 9 -4.88 36.89 11.59
CA GLN A 9 -3.80 36.90 10.62
C GLN A 9 -4.16 35.88 9.56
N ASP A 10 -4.59 36.35 8.38
CA ASP A 10 -4.67 35.53 7.17
C ASP A 10 -3.25 34.99 6.93
N GLN A 11 -3.00 33.76 7.40
CA GLN A 11 -1.81 33.05 6.98
C GLN A 11 -1.87 32.90 5.46
N PRO A 12 -0.79 33.18 4.74
CA PRO A 12 -0.79 33.10 3.29
C PRO A 12 -1.12 31.65 2.90
N ALA A 13 -2.31 31.45 2.36
CA ALA A 13 -2.67 30.17 1.75
C ALA A 13 -1.55 29.75 0.80
N PHE A 14 -0.98 28.57 1.00
CA PHE A 14 0.09 28.06 0.14
C PHE A 14 -0.32 28.18 -1.32
N PRO A 15 0.57 28.63 -2.23
CA PRO A 15 0.23 28.79 -3.62
C PRO A 15 -0.31 27.46 -4.18
N SER A 16 -1.50 27.45 -4.72
CA SER A 16 -2.20 26.25 -5.21
C SER A 16 -1.39 25.46 -6.27
N PHE A 17 -0.43 26.13 -6.93
CA PHE A 17 0.46 25.48 -7.90
C PHE A 17 1.44 24.49 -7.25
N LEU A 18 1.85 24.69 -5.98
CA LEU A 18 2.75 23.75 -5.28
C LEU A 18 2.06 22.42 -5.01
N ILE A 19 0.78 22.44 -4.64
CA ILE A 19 -0.02 21.23 -4.48
C ILE A 19 -0.18 20.54 -5.83
N THR A 20 -0.36 21.30 -6.90
CA THR A 20 -0.39 20.75 -8.27
C THR A 20 0.94 20.10 -8.63
N TYR A 21 2.08 20.69 -8.28
CA TYR A 21 3.40 20.07 -8.49
C TYR A 21 3.55 18.75 -7.72
N LEU A 22 3.04 18.68 -6.49
CA LEU A 22 3.00 17.43 -5.72
C LEU A 22 2.22 16.35 -6.47
N TYR A 23 1.04 16.67 -6.98
CA TYR A 23 0.21 15.71 -7.71
C TYR A 23 0.83 15.27 -9.04
N ILE A 24 1.44 16.19 -9.80
CA ILE A 24 2.13 15.86 -11.05
C ILE A 24 3.35 14.98 -10.77
N GLY A 25 4.17 15.33 -9.77
CA GLY A 25 5.32 14.51 -9.38
C GLY A 25 4.91 13.10 -8.94
N HIS A 26 3.85 13.01 -8.13
CA HIS A 26 3.29 11.73 -7.71
C HIS A 26 2.74 10.93 -8.90
N PHE A 27 2.04 11.59 -9.85
CA PHE A 27 1.54 10.94 -11.06
C PHE A 27 2.69 10.34 -11.89
N LEU A 28 3.76 11.09 -12.13
CA LEU A 28 4.92 10.61 -12.92
C LEU A 28 5.59 9.41 -12.26
N ALA A 29 5.82 9.47 -10.95
CA ALA A 29 6.43 8.38 -10.20
C ALA A 29 5.56 7.11 -10.22
N ARG A 30 4.23 7.26 -10.04
CA ARG A 30 3.30 6.13 -10.11
C ARG A 30 3.15 5.58 -11.52
N TRP A 31 3.12 6.45 -12.52
CA TRP A 31 3.03 6.05 -13.92
C TRP A 31 4.19 5.15 -14.33
N GLY A 32 5.42 5.57 -14.06
CA GLY A 32 6.62 4.76 -14.35
C GLY A 32 6.61 3.41 -13.64
N ALA A 33 6.27 3.39 -12.35
CA ALA A 33 6.18 2.16 -11.57
C ALA A 33 5.11 1.18 -12.12
N ARG A 34 3.92 1.68 -12.53
CA ARG A 34 2.85 0.84 -13.09
C ARG A 34 3.14 0.34 -14.50
N MET A 35 3.82 1.15 -15.32
CA MET A 35 4.32 0.68 -16.61
C MET A 35 5.32 -0.46 -16.44
N TRP A 36 6.25 -0.35 -15.50
CA TRP A 36 7.24 -1.39 -15.21
C TRP A 36 6.57 -2.68 -14.69
N GLU A 37 5.71 -2.58 -13.70
CA GLU A 37 4.96 -3.70 -13.10
C GLU A 37 4.24 -4.54 -14.17
N PHE A 38 3.60 -3.89 -15.16
CA PHE A 38 2.93 -4.58 -16.25
C PHE A 38 3.90 -5.19 -17.25
N SER A 39 4.93 -4.45 -17.64
CA SER A 39 5.86 -4.86 -18.69
C SER A 39 6.72 -6.04 -18.27
N VAL A 40 7.21 -6.06 -17.03
CA VAL A 40 8.09 -7.13 -16.53
C VAL A 40 7.40 -8.48 -16.57
N GLY A 41 6.09 -8.52 -16.29
CA GLY A 41 5.30 -9.74 -16.42
C GLY A 41 5.36 -10.31 -17.83
N LEU A 42 5.15 -9.48 -18.85
CA LEU A 42 5.22 -9.88 -20.25
C LEU A 42 6.64 -10.26 -20.69
N TYR A 43 7.65 -9.58 -20.17
CA TYR A 43 9.05 -9.93 -20.44
C TYR A 43 9.39 -11.31 -19.88
N MET A 44 9.03 -11.60 -18.64
CA MET A 44 9.32 -12.89 -18.00
C MET A 44 8.64 -14.06 -18.72
N ILE A 45 7.39 -13.91 -19.16
CA ILE A 45 6.68 -14.90 -19.96
C ILE A 45 7.43 -15.18 -21.28
N ASN A 46 7.91 -14.13 -21.96
CA ASN A 46 8.63 -14.28 -23.23
C ASN A 46 10.04 -14.85 -23.07
N VAL A 47 10.73 -14.55 -21.96
CA VAL A 47 12.10 -15.04 -21.70
C VAL A 47 12.11 -16.53 -21.41
N TRP A 48 11.11 -17.03 -20.69
CA TRP A 48 11.00 -18.45 -20.36
C TRP A 48 9.53 -18.86 -20.31
N PRO A 49 8.91 -19.17 -21.45
CA PRO A 49 7.57 -19.72 -21.52
C PRO A 49 7.49 -20.99 -20.66
N ASP A 50 6.34 -21.26 -20.07
CA ASP A 50 6.06 -22.41 -19.21
C ASP A 50 6.87 -22.50 -17.91
N SER A 51 7.53 -21.42 -17.53
CA SER A 51 8.27 -21.32 -16.26
C SER A 51 7.48 -20.56 -15.19
N LEU A 52 7.88 -20.76 -13.94
CA LEU A 52 7.36 -20.00 -12.79
C LEU A 52 8.04 -18.63 -12.60
N LEU A 53 8.79 -18.12 -13.60
CA LEU A 53 9.56 -16.88 -13.46
C LEU A 53 8.69 -15.68 -13.08
N LEU A 54 7.51 -15.54 -13.68
CA LEU A 54 6.56 -14.47 -13.32
C LEU A 54 6.11 -14.58 -11.86
N ALA A 55 5.80 -15.80 -11.41
CA ALA A 55 5.37 -16.03 -10.03
C ALA A 55 6.53 -15.80 -9.05
N ILE A 56 7.74 -16.21 -9.41
CA ILE A 56 8.96 -15.96 -8.61
C ILE A 56 9.22 -14.46 -8.49
N TYR A 57 9.11 -13.72 -9.60
CA TYR A 57 9.30 -12.26 -9.60
C TYR A 57 8.31 -11.57 -8.65
N GLY A 58 7.02 -11.84 -8.77
CA GLY A 58 6.00 -11.27 -7.88
C GLY A 58 6.17 -11.68 -6.41
N ALA A 59 6.57 -12.95 -6.17
CA ALA A 59 6.85 -13.42 -4.82
C ALA A 59 8.07 -12.72 -4.20
N VAL A 60 9.13 -12.48 -4.98
CA VAL A 60 10.32 -11.75 -4.52
C VAL A 60 9.98 -10.30 -4.20
N GLU A 61 9.17 -9.62 -5.02
CA GLU A 61 8.71 -8.25 -4.74
C GLU A 61 7.89 -8.20 -3.45
N SER A 62 6.86 -9.03 -3.32
CA SER A 62 6.00 -9.06 -2.13
C SER A 62 6.76 -9.45 -0.86
N ALA A 63 7.65 -10.44 -0.94
CA ALA A 63 8.51 -10.85 0.17
C ALA A 63 9.48 -9.74 0.59
N SER A 64 10.00 -8.98 -0.38
CA SER A 64 10.90 -7.85 -0.10
C SER A 64 10.18 -6.75 0.68
N VAL A 65 8.96 -6.39 0.32
CA VAL A 65 8.15 -5.41 1.07
C VAL A 65 7.77 -5.97 2.45
N ALA A 66 7.39 -7.25 2.52
CA ALA A 66 7.03 -7.91 3.77
C ALA A 66 8.19 -7.89 4.79
N LEU A 67 9.42 -8.15 4.33
CA LEU A 67 10.61 -8.21 5.20
C LEU A 67 11.18 -6.82 5.50
N PHE A 68 11.31 -5.97 4.48
CA PHE A 68 12.02 -4.70 4.60
C PHE A 68 11.11 -3.50 4.88
N GLY A 69 9.78 -3.63 4.72
CA GLY A 69 8.85 -2.54 4.96
C GLY A 69 9.02 -1.84 6.31
N PRO A 70 9.11 -2.56 7.44
CA PRO A 70 9.31 -1.95 8.75
C PRO A 70 10.66 -1.23 8.88
N ILE A 71 11.71 -1.75 8.21
CA ILE A 71 13.06 -1.14 8.21
C ILE A 71 13.05 0.14 7.39
N ILE A 72 12.41 0.13 6.22
CA ILE A 72 12.24 1.32 5.38
C ILE A 72 11.45 2.40 6.11
N GLY A 73 10.38 2.05 6.82
CA GLY A 73 9.64 2.99 7.65
C GLY A 73 10.52 3.70 8.68
N GLN A 74 11.40 2.95 9.37
CA GLN A 74 12.37 3.53 10.32
C GLN A 74 13.44 4.39 9.62
N TRP A 75 13.90 4.00 8.44
CA TRP A 75 14.87 4.80 7.68
C TRP A 75 14.27 6.13 7.21
N VAL A 76 13.05 6.09 6.71
CA VAL A 76 12.34 7.31 6.30
C VAL A 76 12.14 8.23 7.51
N ASP A 77 11.88 7.70 8.69
CA ASP A 77 11.73 8.48 9.92
C ASP A 77 13.03 9.16 10.37
N ARG A 78 14.16 8.47 10.26
CA ARG A 78 15.47 8.95 10.73
C ARG A 78 16.18 9.90 9.77
N LEU A 79 15.84 9.88 8.49
CA LEU A 79 16.50 10.66 7.47
C LEU A 79 15.74 11.96 7.18
N THR A 80 16.48 13.00 6.73
CA THR A 80 15.85 14.23 6.23
C THR A 80 15.06 13.95 4.96
N TYR A 81 13.95 14.65 4.75
CA TYR A 81 13.09 14.47 3.57
C TYR A 81 13.86 14.53 2.25
N VAL A 82 14.80 15.45 2.11
CA VAL A 82 15.62 15.59 0.91
C VAL A 82 16.51 14.36 0.67
N LYS A 83 17.07 13.78 1.74
CA LYS A 83 17.86 12.54 1.61
C LYS A 83 17.00 11.37 1.18
N VAL A 84 15.83 11.20 1.81
CA VAL A 84 14.85 10.15 1.43
C VAL A 84 14.44 10.31 -0.03
N LEU A 85 14.08 11.54 -0.45
CA LEU A 85 13.69 11.84 -1.82
C LEU A 85 14.79 11.45 -2.83
N ARG A 86 16.04 11.82 -2.56
CA ARG A 86 17.17 11.49 -3.43
C ARG A 86 17.42 9.97 -3.49
N ILE A 87 17.46 9.30 -2.34
CA ILE A 87 17.66 7.85 -2.28
C ILE A 87 16.54 7.14 -3.02
N TRP A 88 15.30 7.50 -2.77
CA TRP A 88 14.14 6.94 -3.47
C TRP A 88 14.27 7.08 -4.99
N LEU A 89 14.36 8.31 -5.50
CA LEU A 89 14.37 8.56 -6.95
C LEU A 89 15.58 7.94 -7.66
N VAL A 90 16.77 8.00 -7.04
CA VAL A 90 17.99 7.41 -7.63
C VAL A 90 17.93 5.88 -7.62
N SER A 91 17.58 5.26 -6.49
CA SER A 91 17.55 3.80 -6.38
C SER A 91 16.44 3.18 -7.24
N GLN A 92 15.26 3.79 -7.29
CA GLN A 92 14.16 3.34 -8.15
C GLN A 92 14.54 3.41 -9.63
N ASN A 93 15.10 4.53 -10.07
CA ASN A 93 15.49 4.73 -11.46
C ASN A 93 16.62 3.78 -11.88
N LEU A 94 17.65 3.67 -11.04
CA LEU A 94 18.76 2.75 -11.29
C LEU A 94 18.24 1.30 -11.38
N SER A 95 17.33 0.91 -10.51
CA SER A 95 16.68 -0.41 -10.55
C SER A 95 15.98 -0.66 -11.87
N PHE A 96 15.18 0.28 -12.36
CA PHE A 96 14.47 0.14 -13.63
C PHE A 96 15.44 0.09 -14.82
N ILE A 97 16.51 0.88 -14.80
CA ILE A 97 17.55 0.83 -15.85
C ILE A 97 18.25 -0.52 -15.86
N VAL A 98 18.72 -1.01 -14.70
CA VAL A 98 19.43 -2.29 -14.58
C VAL A 98 18.52 -3.45 -14.98
N ALA A 99 17.28 -3.46 -14.51
CA ALA A 99 16.31 -4.47 -14.89
C ALA A 99 15.98 -4.41 -16.39
N GLY A 100 15.79 -3.20 -16.95
CA GLY A 100 15.55 -3.00 -18.39
C GLY A 100 16.70 -3.50 -19.25
N VAL A 101 17.94 -3.17 -18.90
CA VAL A 101 19.14 -3.67 -19.60
C VAL A 101 19.25 -5.19 -19.52
N SER A 102 19.00 -5.77 -18.33
CA SER A 102 19.02 -7.22 -18.13
C SER A 102 17.97 -7.93 -18.99
N VAL A 103 16.76 -7.38 -19.01
CA VAL A 103 15.65 -7.91 -19.84
C VAL A 103 15.96 -7.78 -21.34
N VAL A 104 16.50 -6.65 -21.79
CA VAL A 104 16.89 -6.46 -23.19
C VAL A 104 17.97 -7.49 -23.56
N ALA A 105 18.99 -7.71 -22.73
CA ALA A 105 20.01 -8.73 -22.95
C ALA A 105 19.41 -10.14 -23.08
N LEU A 106 18.44 -10.49 -22.21
CA LEU A 106 17.72 -11.77 -22.27
C LEU A 106 16.87 -11.93 -23.54
N LEU A 107 16.20 -10.86 -23.97
CA LEU A 107 15.35 -10.87 -25.18
C LEU A 107 16.13 -10.83 -26.49
N VAL A 108 17.31 -10.20 -26.51
CA VAL A 108 18.16 -10.12 -27.71
C VAL A 108 18.89 -11.44 -27.92
N SER A 109 19.41 -12.05 -26.87
CA SER A 109 20.18 -13.27 -26.90
C SER A 109 19.31 -14.50 -26.65
N SER A 110 18.36 -14.79 -27.55
CA SER A 110 17.43 -15.93 -27.41
C SER A 110 18.13 -17.29 -27.22
N THR A 111 19.37 -17.42 -27.72
CA THR A 111 20.22 -18.63 -27.56
C THR A 111 20.99 -18.67 -26.24
N LEU A 112 20.93 -17.63 -25.42
CA LEU A 112 21.72 -17.54 -24.18
C LEU A 112 21.39 -18.68 -23.21
N LYS A 113 20.14 -19.09 -23.15
CA LYS A 113 19.67 -20.22 -22.33
C LYS A 113 20.34 -21.54 -22.70
N SER A 114 20.64 -21.77 -23.98
CA SER A 114 21.28 -23.00 -24.48
C SER A 114 22.79 -22.87 -24.57
N SER A 115 23.33 -21.68 -24.85
CA SER A 115 24.77 -21.45 -25.02
C SER A 115 25.49 -21.17 -23.70
N ASN A 116 24.90 -20.42 -22.80
CA ASN A 116 25.51 -20.09 -21.50
C ASN A 116 24.41 -19.94 -20.43
N PHE A 117 23.98 -21.06 -19.87
CA PHE A 117 22.91 -21.12 -18.86
C PHE A 117 23.26 -20.31 -17.59
N THR A 118 24.54 -20.25 -17.22
CA THR A 118 24.97 -19.48 -16.04
C THR A 118 24.74 -17.98 -16.25
N ALA A 119 25.11 -17.43 -17.41
CA ALA A 119 24.86 -16.03 -17.73
C ALA A 119 23.35 -15.71 -17.80
N PHE A 120 22.57 -16.64 -18.34
CA PHE A 120 21.10 -16.53 -18.37
C PHE A 120 20.53 -16.41 -16.94
N ILE A 121 20.91 -17.29 -16.02
CA ILE A 121 20.47 -17.28 -14.62
C ILE A 121 20.92 -16.00 -13.89
N ILE A 122 22.16 -15.55 -14.10
CA ILE A 122 22.66 -14.29 -13.52
C ILE A 122 21.77 -13.10 -13.94
N LEU A 123 21.40 -12.99 -15.21
CA LEU A 123 20.53 -11.90 -15.68
C LEU A 123 19.12 -12.01 -15.11
N VAL A 124 18.58 -13.21 -14.96
CA VAL A 124 17.28 -13.42 -14.29
C VAL A 124 17.33 -13.00 -12.82
N ILE A 125 18.38 -13.41 -12.10
CA ILE A 125 18.58 -13.01 -10.69
C ILE A 125 18.72 -11.49 -10.59
N LEU A 126 19.52 -10.89 -11.48
CA LEU A 126 19.72 -9.44 -11.50
C LEU A 126 18.41 -8.68 -11.74
N THR A 127 17.55 -9.17 -12.64
CA THR A 127 16.21 -8.60 -12.87
C THR A 127 15.35 -8.69 -11.61
N ASN A 128 15.36 -9.83 -10.90
CA ASN A 128 14.60 -10.02 -9.66
C ASN A 128 15.09 -9.10 -8.52
N ILE A 129 16.40 -9.01 -8.32
CA ILE A 129 17.00 -8.13 -7.30
C ILE A 129 16.68 -6.65 -7.62
N SER A 130 16.79 -6.27 -8.89
CA SER A 130 16.44 -4.92 -9.33
C SER A 130 14.95 -4.62 -9.11
N GLY A 131 14.05 -5.55 -9.42
CA GLY A 131 12.63 -5.42 -9.14
C GLY A 131 12.36 -5.22 -7.65
N ALA A 132 12.92 -6.07 -6.80
CA ALA A 132 12.84 -5.95 -5.34
C ALA A 132 13.34 -4.58 -4.83
N THR A 133 14.49 -4.11 -5.34
CA THR A 133 15.03 -2.79 -4.99
C THR A 133 14.10 -1.66 -5.45
N GLY A 134 13.53 -1.77 -6.64
CA GLY A 134 12.57 -0.82 -7.20
C GLY A 134 11.31 -0.70 -6.33
N VAL A 135 10.73 -1.82 -5.92
CA VAL A 135 9.52 -1.85 -5.07
C VAL A 135 9.80 -1.28 -3.68
N ILE A 136 10.93 -1.63 -3.05
CA ILE A 136 11.36 -1.07 -1.76
C ILE A 136 11.57 0.44 -1.86
N SER A 137 12.18 0.91 -2.95
CA SER A 137 12.38 2.35 -3.20
C SER A 137 11.05 3.07 -3.37
N THR A 138 10.13 2.50 -4.14
CA THR A 138 8.75 3.01 -4.31
C THR A 138 8.02 3.09 -2.97
N LEU A 139 8.21 2.10 -2.09
CA LEU A 139 7.65 2.11 -0.74
C LEU A 139 8.17 3.31 0.08
N ALA A 140 9.46 3.60 0.02
CA ALA A 140 10.02 4.77 0.71
C ALA A 140 9.39 6.08 0.21
N GLY A 141 9.19 6.22 -1.10
CA GLY A 141 8.49 7.36 -1.70
C GLY A 141 7.01 7.44 -1.28
N THR A 142 6.33 6.31 -1.21
CA THR A 142 4.93 6.24 -0.72
C THR A 142 4.82 6.70 0.72
N ILE A 143 5.71 6.22 1.61
CA ILE A 143 5.73 6.65 3.01
C ILE A 143 6.01 8.14 3.11
N LEU A 144 6.99 8.66 2.37
CA LEU A 144 7.35 10.06 2.38
C LEU A 144 6.20 10.96 1.91
N VAL A 145 5.61 10.67 0.75
CA VAL A 145 4.59 11.54 0.14
C VAL A 145 3.22 11.32 0.78
N GLU A 146 2.74 10.07 0.83
CA GLU A 146 1.36 9.79 1.24
C GLU A 146 1.17 9.78 2.77
N ARG A 147 2.21 9.45 3.55
CA ARG A 147 2.08 9.34 5.01
C ARG A 147 2.59 10.56 5.75
N GLU A 148 3.54 11.30 5.16
CA GLU A 148 4.18 12.43 5.83
C GLU A 148 3.82 13.77 5.17
N TRP A 149 4.23 13.98 3.92
CA TRP A 149 4.07 15.30 3.29
C TRP A 149 2.62 15.75 3.24
N VAL A 150 1.69 14.84 2.87
CA VAL A 150 0.26 15.17 2.81
C VAL A 150 -0.27 15.62 4.16
N VAL A 151 0.18 14.97 5.25
CA VAL A 151 -0.26 15.32 6.60
C VAL A 151 0.34 16.64 7.04
N VAL A 152 1.66 16.83 6.87
CA VAL A 152 2.35 18.07 7.23
C VAL A 152 1.80 19.29 6.45
N ILE A 153 1.50 19.10 5.16
CA ILE A 153 0.91 20.17 4.32
C ILE A 153 -0.50 20.56 4.80
N SER A 154 -1.27 19.61 5.31
CA SER A 154 -2.65 19.84 5.74
C SER A 154 -2.80 20.04 7.26
N GLU A 155 -1.70 20.18 8.02
CA GLU A 155 -1.72 20.22 9.49
C GLU A 155 -2.49 21.46 10.01
N ASP A 156 -2.29 22.60 9.36
CA ASP A 156 -2.93 23.88 9.73
C ASP A 156 -4.28 24.11 9.04
N ASP A 157 -4.69 23.22 8.12
CA ASP A 157 -5.90 23.33 7.33
C ASP A 157 -7.07 22.54 7.97
N PRO A 158 -8.33 22.83 7.60
CA PRO A 158 -9.47 22.01 8.00
C PRO A 158 -9.32 20.53 7.61
N PRO A 159 -9.86 19.56 8.39
CA PRO A 159 -9.72 18.11 8.15
C PRO A 159 -10.17 17.66 6.75
N GLU A 160 -11.05 18.45 6.11
CA GLU A 160 -11.51 18.19 4.74
C GLU A 160 -10.38 18.27 3.71
N VAL A 161 -9.35 19.10 3.95
CA VAL A 161 -8.20 19.26 3.05
C VAL A 161 -7.40 17.98 3.00
N LEU A 162 -7.08 17.37 4.15
CA LEU A 162 -6.41 16.07 4.23
C LEU A 162 -7.21 14.98 3.49
N THR A 163 -8.50 14.92 3.72
CA THR A 163 -9.41 13.96 3.06
C THR A 163 -9.39 14.14 1.55
N LYS A 164 -9.43 15.37 1.06
CA LYS A 164 -9.38 15.70 -0.37
C LYS A 164 -8.03 15.32 -0.98
N MET A 165 -6.93 15.64 -0.32
CA MET A 165 -5.58 15.29 -0.78
C MET A 165 -5.40 13.77 -0.89
N ASN A 166 -5.77 13.01 0.13
CA ASN A 166 -5.74 11.55 0.13
C ASN A 166 -6.57 10.96 -1.03
N SER A 167 -7.76 11.51 -1.25
CA SER A 167 -8.66 11.06 -2.33
C SER A 167 -8.06 11.34 -3.71
N ILE A 168 -7.39 12.49 -3.91
CA ILE A 168 -6.74 12.83 -5.18
C ILE A 168 -5.53 11.92 -5.41
N ILE A 169 -4.69 11.71 -4.42
CA ILE A 169 -3.52 10.81 -4.50
C ILE A 169 -3.96 9.38 -4.84
N ARG A 170 -4.98 8.86 -4.15
CA ARG A 170 -5.51 7.54 -4.46
C ARG A 170 -6.12 7.47 -5.85
N ARG A 171 -6.80 8.53 -6.31
CA ARG A 171 -7.32 8.63 -7.69
C ARG A 171 -6.20 8.58 -8.71
N ILE A 172 -5.09 9.28 -8.49
CA ILE A 172 -3.90 9.23 -9.34
C ILE A 172 -3.38 7.80 -9.44
N ASP A 173 -3.17 7.10 -8.30
CA ASP A 173 -2.69 5.72 -8.28
C ASP A 173 -3.62 4.77 -9.06
N LEU A 174 -4.94 4.86 -8.85
CA LEU A 174 -5.92 4.03 -9.55
C LEU A 174 -5.99 4.35 -11.06
N THR A 175 -5.85 5.62 -11.44
CA THR A 175 -5.81 6.03 -12.84
C THR A 175 -4.54 5.50 -13.52
N CYS A 176 -3.38 5.60 -12.88
CA CYS A 176 -2.14 5.00 -13.38
C CYS A 176 -2.26 3.48 -13.49
N LYS A 177 -2.85 2.82 -12.50
CA LYS A 177 -3.08 1.36 -12.50
C LYS A 177 -4.00 0.90 -13.63
N LEU A 178 -4.95 1.74 -14.04
CA LEU A 178 -5.84 1.47 -15.16
C LEU A 178 -5.19 1.75 -16.51
N LEU A 179 -4.58 2.93 -16.68
CA LEU A 179 -4.15 3.41 -18.00
C LEU A 179 -2.72 2.98 -18.38
N ALA A 180 -1.79 2.86 -17.42
CA ALA A 180 -0.42 2.51 -17.73
C ALA A 180 -0.28 1.14 -18.41
N PRO A 181 -0.95 0.05 -17.99
CA PRO A 181 -0.95 -1.22 -18.70
C PRO A 181 -1.47 -1.12 -20.14
N VAL A 182 -2.52 -0.31 -20.36
CA VAL A 182 -3.11 -0.13 -21.69
C VAL A 182 -2.11 0.52 -22.64
N ILE A 183 -1.52 1.64 -22.22
CA ILE A 183 -0.54 2.36 -23.05
C ILE A 183 0.71 1.52 -23.29
N THR A 184 1.20 0.84 -22.27
CA THR A 184 2.35 -0.05 -22.40
C THR A 184 2.04 -1.23 -23.33
N GLY A 185 0.84 -1.80 -23.25
CA GLY A 185 0.39 -2.85 -24.14
C GLY A 185 0.36 -2.40 -25.61
N PHE A 186 -0.08 -1.17 -25.89
CA PHE A 186 0.00 -0.59 -27.23
C PHE A 186 1.45 -0.45 -27.71
N ILE A 187 2.36 0.04 -26.86
CA ILE A 187 3.79 0.17 -27.23
C ILE A 187 4.36 -1.22 -27.58
N ILE A 188 4.09 -2.24 -26.76
CA ILE A 188 4.56 -3.60 -27.00
C ILE A 188 3.99 -4.17 -28.30
N SER A 189 2.71 -3.97 -28.56
CA SER A 189 2.01 -4.54 -29.72
C SER A 189 2.39 -3.88 -31.06
N PHE A 190 2.55 -2.55 -31.07
CA PHE A 190 2.78 -1.80 -32.30
C PHE A 190 4.26 -1.58 -32.62
N VAL A 191 5.15 -1.62 -31.62
CA VAL A 191 6.59 -1.39 -31.85
C VAL A 191 7.37 -2.70 -31.75
N SER A 192 7.64 -3.17 -30.58
CA SER A 192 8.18 -4.50 -30.24
C SER A 192 8.40 -4.62 -28.74
N LEU A 193 8.52 -5.84 -28.25
CA LEU A 193 8.82 -6.12 -26.85
C LEU A 193 10.19 -5.54 -26.43
N LYS A 194 11.20 -5.64 -27.32
CA LYS A 194 12.55 -5.09 -27.05
C LYS A 194 12.55 -3.56 -26.99
N ALA A 195 11.87 -2.92 -27.93
CA ALA A 195 11.77 -1.48 -27.98
C ALA A 195 10.97 -0.94 -26.78
N SER A 196 9.98 -1.66 -26.29
CA SER A 196 9.23 -1.23 -25.10
C SER A 196 10.12 -1.17 -23.85
N ALA A 197 11.03 -2.13 -23.65
CA ALA A 197 11.97 -2.10 -22.54
C ALA A 197 12.94 -0.90 -22.63
N MET A 198 13.42 -0.59 -23.82
CA MET A 198 14.26 0.59 -24.05
C MET A 198 13.48 1.90 -23.83
N THR A 199 12.24 1.99 -24.33
CA THR A 199 11.37 3.15 -24.17
C THR A 199 11.07 3.40 -22.67
N LEU A 200 10.82 2.34 -21.91
CA LEU A 200 10.60 2.44 -20.46
C LEU A 200 11.84 2.96 -19.73
N ALA A 201 13.01 2.41 -20.03
CA ALA A 201 14.26 2.86 -19.42
C ALA A 201 14.56 4.34 -19.76
N LEU A 202 14.31 4.75 -20.99
CA LEU A 202 14.46 6.15 -21.43
C LEU A 202 13.45 7.06 -20.73
N TRP A 203 12.19 6.66 -20.68
CA TRP A 203 11.12 7.39 -20.00
C TRP A 203 11.48 7.65 -18.54
N THR A 204 11.83 6.60 -17.78
CA THR A 204 12.18 6.74 -16.36
C THR A 204 13.41 7.61 -16.16
N THR A 205 14.41 7.54 -17.05
CA THR A 205 15.61 8.38 -17.00
C THR A 205 15.31 9.87 -17.21
N ILE A 206 14.35 10.19 -18.07
CA ILE A 206 13.95 11.58 -18.33
C ILE A 206 13.05 12.09 -17.20
N THR A 207 12.06 11.29 -16.78
CA THR A 207 11.07 11.72 -15.78
C THR A 207 11.66 11.94 -14.41
N VAL A 208 12.72 11.22 -14.02
CA VAL A 208 13.35 11.38 -12.69
C VAL A 208 13.85 12.80 -12.43
N TRP A 209 14.35 13.50 -13.46
CA TRP A 209 14.80 14.88 -13.32
C TRP A 209 13.62 15.82 -13.09
N VAL A 210 12.50 15.59 -13.81
CA VAL A 210 11.26 16.36 -13.66
C VAL A 210 10.65 16.08 -12.29
N GLU A 211 10.57 14.82 -11.86
CA GLU A 211 10.08 14.39 -10.55
C GLU A 211 10.90 15.04 -9.42
N TYR A 212 12.23 14.98 -9.50
CA TYR A 212 13.11 15.60 -8.52
C TYR A 212 12.90 17.12 -8.45
N TRP A 213 12.79 17.79 -9.61
CA TRP A 213 12.53 19.23 -9.66
C TRP A 213 11.16 19.59 -9.05
N LEU A 214 10.11 18.85 -9.39
CA LEU A 214 8.76 19.06 -8.85
C LEU A 214 8.73 18.90 -7.34
N PHE A 215 9.19 17.75 -6.82
CA PHE A 215 9.21 17.50 -5.37
C PHE A 215 10.11 18.49 -4.61
N MET A 216 11.26 18.86 -5.19
CA MET A 216 12.14 19.83 -4.57
C MET A 216 11.52 21.23 -4.55
N SER A 217 10.75 21.60 -5.57
CA SER A 217 9.99 22.86 -5.60
C SER A 217 8.91 22.88 -4.51
N VAL A 218 8.20 21.76 -4.32
CA VAL A 218 7.24 21.62 -3.21
C VAL A 218 7.94 21.74 -1.85
N TYR A 219 9.04 21.02 -1.64
CA TYR A 219 9.79 21.07 -0.38
C TYR A 219 10.30 22.48 -0.03
N LYS A 220 10.81 23.20 -1.02
CA LYS A 220 11.31 24.58 -0.82
C LYS A 220 10.20 25.60 -0.69
N GLY A 221 9.06 25.37 -1.34
CA GLY A 221 7.94 26.31 -1.39
C GLY A 221 7.00 26.22 -0.18
N ILE A 222 7.07 25.13 0.61
CA ILE A 222 6.24 24.92 1.80
C ILE A 222 7.13 24.85 3.05
N PRO A 223 7.21 25.94 3.85
CA PRO A 223 8.10 26.03 5.02
C PRO A 223 7.85 24.92 6.05
N ALA A 224 6.58 24.51 6.26
CA ALA A 224 6.20 23.46 7.20
C ALA A 224 6.94 22.13 6.94
N LEU A 225 7.22 21.79 5.68
CA LEU A 225 8.02 20.58 5.33
C LEU A 225 9.48 20.73 5.78
N GLY A 226 10.05 21.93 5.67
CA GLY A 226 11.41 22.21 6.16
C GLY A 226 11.52 22.09 7.67
N GLU A 227 10.56 22.67 8.40
CA GLU A 227 10.49 22.62 9.86
C GLU A 227 10.28 21.21 10.38
N SER A 228 9.35 20.45 9.80
CA SER A 228 9.14 19.03 10.15
C SER A 228 10.39 18.20 9.90
N SER A 229 11.08 18.43 8.77
CA SER A 229 12.36 17.76 8.48
C SER A 229 13.46 18.09 9.49
N GLN A 230 13.53 19.34 10.00
CA GLN A 230 14.48 19.75 11.05
C GLN A 230 14.13 19.13 12.40
N ARG A 231 12.85 19.17 12.80
CA ARG A 231 12.35 18.52 14.04
C ARG A 231 12.76 17.05 14.12
N ARG A 232 12.70 16.31 13.01
CA ARG A 232 13.13 14.90 12.92
C ARG A 232 14.63 14.74 13.14
N THR A 233 15.44 15.58 12.50
CA THR A 233 16.90 15.50 12.63
C THR A 233 17.33 15.79 14.08
N THR A 234 16.70 16.74 14.75
CA THR A 234 16.97 17.03 16.17
C THR A 234 16.55 15.86 17.08
N ARG A 235 15.45 15.19 16.78
CA ARG A 235 14.98 14.01 17.52
C ARG A 235 15.90 12.79 17.35
N SER A 236 16.56 12.66 16.21
CA SER A 236 17.46 11.53 15.90
C SER A 236 18.88 11.73 16.45
N LEU A 237 19.24 12.92 16.92
CA LEU A 237 20.51 13.14 17.60
C LEU A 237 20.44 12.53 19.00
N PRO A 238 21.41 11.69 19.41
CA PRO A 238 21.47 11.19 20.79
C PRO A 238 21.60 12.40 21.71
N ILE A 239 20.65 12.56 22.63
CA ILE A 239 20.80 13.49 23.74
C ILE A 239 21.98 12.95 24.53
N SER A 240 23.12 13.60 24.42
CA SER A 240 24.26 13.35 25.28
C SER A 240 23.94 13.98 26.65
N ASP A 241 23.14 13.28 27.44
CA ASP A 241 23.04 13.57 28.89
C ASP A 241 24.35 13.11 29.54
N PRO A 242 25.12 14.03 30.15
CA PRO A 242 26.37 13.68 30.83
C PRO A 242 26.20 12.76 32.05
N ALA A 243 24.96 12.54 32.51
CA ALA A 243 24.63 11.74 33.67
C ALA A 243 24.40 10.26 33.42
N GLU A 244 24.12 9.85 32.18
CA GLU A 244 23.79 8.45 31.84
C GLU A 244 25.02 7.62 31.39
N SER A 245 26.15 8.30 31.09
CA SER A 245 27.39 7.64 30.71
C SER A 245 28.09 6.91 31.87
N THR A 246 27.73 7.20 33.12
CA THR A 246 28.37 6.59 34.31
C THR A 246 27.67 5.31 34.77
N SER A 247 26.34 5.21 34.59
CA SER A 247 25.57 4.03 35.01
C SER A 247 25.69 2.86 34.01
N THR A 248 25.78 3.14 32.70
CA THR A 248 25.88 2.10 31.67
C THR A 248 27.27 1.47 31.62
N SER A 249 28.31 2.21 32.05
CA SER A 249 29.69 1.68 32.14
C SER A 249 29.86 0.74 33.32
N GLN A 250 29.24 1.05 34.47
CA GLN A 250 29.29 0.20 35.66
C GLN A 250 28.47 -1.09 35.52
N GLU A 251 27.32 -1.04 34.87
CA GLU A 251 26.52 -2.23 34.55
C GLU A 251 27.23 -3.14 33.53
N ARG A 252 28.02 -2.56 32.62
CA ARG A 252 28.79 -3.32 31.62
C ARG A 252 30.05 -3.96 32.22
N GLU A 253 30.65 -3.34 33.22
CA GLU A 253 31.83 -3.84 33.92
C GLU A 253 31.44 -4.93 34.95
N SER A 254 30.30 -4.83 35.61
CA SER A 254 29.78 -5.86 36.51
C SER A 254 29.32 -7.14 35.81
N LEU A 255 29.01 -7.07 34.49
CA LEU A 255 28.63 -8.23 33.69
C LEU A 255 29.85 -8.99 33.12
N LEU A 256 31.04 -8.38 33.16
CA LEU A 256 32.28 -8.99 32.64
C LEU A 256 33.13 -9.66 33.73
N SER A 257 32.80 -9.47 34.98
CA SER A 257 33.63 -9.97 36.14
C SER A 257 33.12 -11.25 36.80
N HIS A 258 32.13 -11.94 36.25
CA HIS A 258 31.65 -13.24 36.74
C HIS A 258 31.89 -14.35 35.70
N ASP A 259 33.14 -14.70 35.52
CA ASP A 259 33.56 -15.90 34.78
C ASP A 259 33.99 -16.95 35.79
N GLY A 260 33.13 -17.88 36.10
CA GLY A 260 33.37 -19.00 36.98
C GLY A 260 32.22 -20.03 36.93
N ASP A 261 32.50 -21.13 36.22
CA ASP A 261 31.84 -22.43 36.25
C ASP A 261 30.31 -22.53 36.15
N ASP A 262 29.84 -22.99 34.98
CA ASP A 262 28.96 -24.15 34.79
C ASP A 262 28.36 -24.21 33.39
N ALA A 263 28.42 -25.36 32.72
CA ALA A 263 27.89 -25.61 31.37
C ALA A 263 26.35 -25.45 31.25
N ALA A 264 25.63 -25.34 32.34
CA ALA A 264 24.18 -25.04 32.34
C ALA A 264 23.90 -23.54 32.24
N THR A 265 24.79 -22.69 32.77
CA THR A 265 24.70 -21.21 32.70
C THR A 265 24.96 -20.69 31.29
N THR A 266 25.77 -21.40 30.49
CA THR A 266 26.08 -21.01 29.09
C THR A 266 24.85 -21.07 28.20
N LYS A 267 23.94 -22.07 28.38
CA LYS A 267 22.70 -22.15 27.61
C LYS A 267 21.69 -21.05 27.96
N ILE A 268 21.67 -20.63 29.23
CA ILE A 268 20.78 -19.54 29.72
C ILE A 268 21.34 -18.19 29.26
N GLY A 269 22.66 -18.01 29.27
CA GLY A 269 23.34 -16.81 28.77
C GLY A 269 23.17 -16.63 27.26
N TRP A 270 23.19 -17.69 26.49
CA TRP A 270 22.98 -17.65 25.02
C TRP A 270 21.53 -17.32 24.67
N ARG A 271 20.57 -17.91 25.36
CA ARG A 271 19.15 -17.55 25.23
C ARG A 271 18.87 -16.08 25.58
N ARG A 272 19.47 -15.55 26.66
CA ARG A 272 19.37 -14.13 27.02
C ARG A 272 20.02 -13.23 25.96
N LYS A 273 21.22 -13.59 25.45
CA LYS A 273 21.87 -12.84 24.34
C LYS A 273 21.02 -12.86 23.08
N ILE A 274 20.48 -14.01 22.69
CA ILE A 274 19.59 -14.12 21.53
C ILE A 274 18.30 -13.30 21.75
N ILE A 275 17.65 -13.41 22.91
CA ILE A 275 16.44 -12.64 23.23
C ILE A 275 16.74 -11.14 23.21
N TYR A 276 17.86 -10.70 23.78
CA TYR A 276 18.31 -9.30 23.76
C TYR A 276 18.61 -8.83 22.32
N TRP A 277 19.30 -9.64 21.51
CA TRP A 277 19.60 -9.32 20.11
C TRP A 277 18.33 -9.28 19.24
N VAL A 278 17.45 -10.25 19.43
CA VAL A 278 16.15 -10.29 18.72
C VAL A 278 15.24 -9.15 19.20
N SER A 279 15.20 -8.84 20.51
CA SER A 279 14.35 -7.75 21.01
C SER A 279 14.84 -6.36 20.58
N ASN A 280 16.12 -6.20 20.31
CA ASN A 280 16.71 -4.97 19.79
C ASN A 280 16.84 -4.96 18.26
N ALA A 281 16.41 -6.03 17.57
CA ALA A 281 16.36 -6.02 16.12
C ALA A 281 15.39 -4.92 15.64
N PRO A 282 15.79 -4.10 14.65
CA PRO A 282 14.97 -2.99 14.16
C PRO A 282 13.58 -3.45 13.72
N LEU A 283 13.48 -4.65 13.17
CA LEU A 283 12.22 -5.28 12.78
C LEU A 283 11.26 -5.43 13.97
N VAL A 284 11.73 -6.00 15.09
CA VAL A 284 10.91 -6.25 16.28
C VAL A 284 10.51 -4.94 16.96
N GLY A 285 11.43 -3.96 16.95
CA GLY A 285 11.15 -2.60 17.42
C GLY A 285 9.99 -1.95 16.66
N ALA A 286 10.00 -2.00 15.32
CA ALA A 286 8.95 -1.46 14.49
C ALA A 286 7.58 -2.13 14.73
N TRP A 287 7.56 -3.46 14.80
CA TRP A 287 6.32 -4.19 15.14
C TRP A 287 5.78 -3.85 16.52
N ARG A 288 6.67 -3.64 17.51
CA ARG A 288 6.24 -3.22 18.85
C ARG A 288 5.61 -1.82 18.84
N VAL A 289 6.18 -0.88 18.09
CA VAL A 289 5.60 0.46 17.90
C VAL A 289 4.21 0.35 17.27
N TYR A 290 4.06 -0.44 16.20
CA TYR A 290 2.79 -0.65 15.53
C TYR A 290 1.72 -1.25 16.46
N LEU A 291 2.06 -2.32 17.20
CA LEU A 291 1.12 -3.02 18.09
C LEU A 291 0.65 -2.19 19.29
N ARG A 292 1.34 -1.10 19.62
CA ARG A 292 0.93 -0.15 20.67
C ARG A 292 -0.06 0.91 20.20
N GLN A 293 -0.25 1.06 18.89
CA GLN A 293 -1.13 2.08 18.33
C GLN A 293 -2.61 1.69 18.46
N GLU A 294 -3.48 2.66 18.59
CA GLU A 294 -4.94 2.45 18.60
C GLU A 294 -5.46 1.97 17.23
N VAL A 295 -4.72 2.25 16.16
CA VAL A 295 -5.07 1.92 14.76
C VAL A 295 -4.72 0.49 14.35
N VAL A 296 -4.26 -0.37 15.25
CA VAL A 296 -3.90 -1.77 14.94
C VAL A 296 -5.07 -2.54 14.36
N LEU A 297 -6.24 -2.48 14.98
CA LEU A 297 -7.42 -3.22 14.52
C LEU A 297 -7.90 -2.76 13.13
N PRO A 298 -8.07 -1.46 12.84
CA PRO A 298 -8.32 -0.99 11.48
C PRO A 298 -7.23 -1.41 10.49
N GLY A 299 -5.96 -1.34 10.90
CA GLY A 299 -4.83 -1.73 10.05
C GLY A 299 -4.83 -3.21 9.71
N VAL A 300 -5.07 -4.09 10.69
CA VAL A 300 -5.22 -5.54 10.45
C VAL A 300 -6.44 -5.83 9.59
N ALA A 301 -7.57 -5.16 9.82
CA ALA A 301 -8.76 -5.29 8.99
C ALA A 301 -8.48 -4.91 7.52
N LEU A 302 -7.76 -3.80 7.30
CA LEU A 302 -7.33 -3.40 5.95
C LEU A 302 -6.37 -4.43 5.34
N ALA A 303 -5.41 -4.94 6.10
CA ALA A 303 -4.46 -5.93 5.62
C ALA A 303 -5.16 -7.24 5.20
N LEU A 304 -6.17 -7.70 5.95
CA LEU A 304 -6.97 -8.88 5.59
C LEU A 304 -7.65 -8.77 4.23
N LEU A 305 -7.94 -7.56 3.75
CA LEU A 305 -8.49 -7.36 2.41
C LEU A 305 -7.47 -7.65 1.29
N PHE A 306 -6.18 -7.77 1.61
CA PHE A 306 -5.15 -8.22 0.68
C PHE A 306 -5.03 -9.75 0.66
N PHE A 307 -5.54 -10.45 1.68
CA PHE A 307 -5.68 -11.91 1.69
C PHE A 307 -6.94 -12.33 0.94
N THR A 308 -7.06 -11.96 -0.34
CA THR A 308 -8.22 -12.30 -1.17
C THR A 308 -7.83 -12.54 -2.61
N VAL A 309 -8.43 -13.56 -3.21
CA VAL A 309 -8.35 -13.81 -4.66
C VAL A 309 -9.50 -13.15 -5.43
N LEU A 310 -10.48 -12.57 -4.72
CA LEU A 310 -11.64 -11.87 -5.30
C LEU A 310 -11.21 -10.49 -5.84
N SER A 311 -10.35 -10.52 -6.85
CA SER A 311 -9.87 -9.36 -7.58
C SER A 311 -9.60 -9.78 -9.03
N PHE A 312 -9.68 -8.83 -9.98
CA PHE A 312 -9.30 -9.08 -11.38
C PHE A 312 -7.76 -9.24 -11.52
N GLY A 313 -7.17 -10.08 -10.66
CA GLY A 313 -5.79 -10.51 -10.73
C GLY A 313 -5.63 -11.78 -11.58
N THR A 314 -4.42 -12.35 -11.56
CA THR A 314 -4.05 -13.52 -12.39
C THR A 314 -4.90 -14.75 -12.11
N LEU A 315 -5.15 -15.07 -10.83
CA LEU A 315 -5.91 -16.27 -10.44
C LEU A 315 -7.36 -16.24 -10.93
N MET A 316 -8.08 -15.15 -10.66
CA MET A 316 -9.46 -15.00 -11.10
C MET A 316 -9.56 -14.93 -12.63
N THR A 317 -8.65 -14.24 -13.30
CA THR A 317 -8.61 -14.15 -14.77
C THR A 317 -8.43 -15.51 -15.39
N ALA A 318 -7.47 -16.30 -14.91
CA ALA A 318 -7.22 -17.66 -15.39
C ALA A 318 -8.44 -18.59 -15.19
N THR A 319 -9.13 -18.46 -14.07
CA THR A 319 -10.36 -19.24 -13.81
C THR A 319 -11.49 -18.85 -14.75
N LEU A 320 -11.69 -17.55 -14.99
CA LEU A 320 -12.72 -17.07 -15.93
C LEU A 320 -12.44 -17.49 -17.38
N GLU A 321 -11.17 -17.50 -17.82
CA GLU A 321 -10.77 -18.01 -19.12
C GLU A 321 -11.01 -19.52 -19.23
N TRP A 322 -10.73 -20.28 -18.16
CA TRP A 322 -11.00 -21.70 -18.09
C TRP A 322 -12.52 -22.02 -18.18
N GLU A 323 -13.38 -21.17 -17.58
CA GLU A 323 -14.84 -21.23 -17.68
C GLU A 323 -15.36 -20.84 -19.09
N GLY A 324 -14.46 -20.44 -20.02
CA GLY A 324 -14.80 -20.09 -21.38
C GLY A 324 -15.25 -18.64 -21.57
N ILE A 325 -15.00 -17.76 -20.61
CA ILE A 325 -15.29 -16.33 -20.77
C ILE A 325 -14.24 -15.69 -21.70
N PRO A 326 -14.64 -15.01 -22.79
CA PRO A 326 -13.71 -14.36 -23.69
C PRO A 326 -12.87 -13.28 -22.99
N ALA A 327 -11.58 -13.19 -23.29
CA ALA A 327 -10.64 -12.26 -22.67
C ALA A 327 -11.09 -10.79 -22.75
N TYR A 328 -11.78 -10.39 -23.84
CA TYR A 328 -12.31 -9.02 -23.95
C TYR A 328 -13.41 -8.71 -22.92
N VAL A 329 -14.26 -9.70 -22.55
CA VAL A 329 -15.29 -9.54 -21.52
C VAL A 329 -14.64 -9.34 -20.16
N ILE A 330 -13.61 -10.15 -19.83
CA ILE A 330 -12.83 -10.00 -18.60
C ILE A 330 -12.14 -8.62 -18.57
N GLY A 331 -11.60 -8.18 -19.71
CA GLY A 331 -11.01 -6.86 -19.85
C GLY A 331 -11.99 -5.72 -19.59
N ILE A 332 -13.20 -5.80 -20.12
CA ILE A 332 -14.29 -4.83 -19.87
C ILE A 332 -14.68 -4.82 -18.39
N ALA A 333 -14.89 -6.00 -17.79
CA ALA A 333 -15.23 -6.12 -16.38
C ALA A 333 -14.15 -5.53 -15.47
N ARG A 334 -12.86 -5.75 -15.79
CA ARG A 334 -11.72 -5.13 -15.13
C ARG A 334 -11.71 -3.61 -15.26
N GLY A 335 -12.03 -3.09 -16.46
CA GLY A 335 -12.16 -1.65 -16.71
C GLY A 335 -13.29 -1.02 -15.88
N ILE A 336 -14.47 -1.65 -15.85
CA ILE A 336 -15.60 -1.22 -15.01
C ILE A 336 -15.21 -1.22 -13.53
N SER A 337 -14.58 -2.29 -13.06
CA SER A 337 -14.09 -2.42 -11.68
C SER A 337 -13.15 -1.28 -11.29
N ALA A 338 -12.20 -0.93 -12.15
CA ALA A 338 -11.29 0.18 -11.94
C ALA A 338 -12.01 1.54 -11.94
N SER A 339 -12.98 1.73 -12.85
CA SER A 339 -13.80 2.95 -12.89
C SER A 339 -14.63 3.14 -11.62
N ILE A 340 -15.21 2.05 -11.08
CA ILE A 340 -15.89 2.06 -9.78
C ILE A 340 -14.92 2.44 -8.64
N GLY A 341 -13.68 1.92 -8.69
CA GLY A 341 -12.65 2.29 -7.73
C GLY A 341 -12.29 3.78 -7.77
N ILE A 342 -12.19 4.35 -8.98
CA ILE A 342 -11.97 5.79 -9.16
C ILE A 342 -13.18 6.59 -8.64
N ALA A 343 -14.41 6.14 -8.93
CA ALA A 343 -15.62 6.77 -8.42
C ALA A 343 -15.66 6.77 -6.88
N ALA A 344 -15.17 5.71 -6.21
CA ALA A 344 -15.04 5.66 -4.76
C ALA A 344 -14.24 6.84 -4.19
N THR A 345 -13.17 7.26 -4.89
CA THR A 345 -12.34 8.40 -4.47
C THR A 345 -13.05 9.75 -4.62
N LEU A 346 -14.09 9.84 -5.44
CA LEU A 346 -14.94 11.03 -5.57
C LEU A 346 -16.03 11.04 -4.51
N VAL A 347 -16.59 9.86 -4.22
CA VAL A 347 -17.68 9.69 -3.23
C VAL A 347 -17.16 9.83 -1.79
N TYR A 348 -15.94 9.36 -1.52
CA TYR A 348 -15.38 9.29 -0.18
C TYR A 348 -15.38 10.64 0.56
N PRO A 349 -14.90 11.78 0.02
CA PRO A 349 -14.91 13.06 0.72
C PRO A 349 -16.34 13.54 1.04
N ILE A 350 -17.30 13.27 0.13
CA ILE A 350 -18.71 13.65 0.30
C ILE A 350 -19.36 12.89 1.47
N VAL A 351 -19.10 11.59 1.54
CA VAL A 351 -19.66 10.73 2.60
C VAL A 351 -18.96 11.02 3.92
N GLN A 352 -17.63 11.14 3.90
CA GLN A 352 -16.82 11.39 5.08
C GLN A 352 -17.20 12.72 5.77
N SER A 353 -17.44 13.79 5.01
CA SER A 353 -17.87 15.08 5.56
C SER A 353 -19.23 15.03 6.27
N ARG A 354 -20.11 14.06 5.89
CA ARG A 354 -21.44 13.92 6.50
C ARG A 354 -21.47 12.99 7.71
N ILE A 355 -20.73 11.87 7.67
CA ILE A 355 -20.86 10.80 8.69
C ILE A 355 -19.56 10.50 9.44
N LEU A 356 -18.50 11.26 9.19
CA LEU A 356 -17.16 11.12 9.78
C LEU A 356 -16.41 9.85 9.35
N THR A 357 -15.06 9.89 9.43
CA THR A 357 -14.13 8.84 8.95
C THR A 357 -14.45 7.45 9.49
N LEU A 358 -14.65 7.31 10.82
CA LEU A 358 -14.91 6.02 11.45
C LEU A 358 -16.18 5.34 10.95
N ARG A 359 -17.27 6.11 10.79
CA ARG A 359 -18.56 5.57 10.29
C ARG A 359 -18.49 5.28 8.80
N THR A 360 -17.81 6.14 8.03
CA THR A 360 -17.59 5.90 6.60
C THR A 360 -16.86 4.57 6.41
N GLY A 361 -15.82 4.27 7.20
CA GLY A 361 -15.13 2.99 7.17
C GLY A 361 -16.06 1.80 7.46
N LEU A 362 -16.93 1.91 8.48
CA LEU A 362 -17.88 0.84 8.81
C LEU A 362 -18.84 0.55 7.66
N TRP A 363 -19.48 1.58 7.12
CA TRP A 363 -20.41 1.42 6.00
C TRP A 363 -19.72 0.88 4.76
N SER A 364 -18.49 1.30 4.51
CA SER A 364 -17.71 0.88 3.35
C SER A 364 -17.35 -0.59 3.38
N ILE A 365 -16.90 -1.11 4.53
CA ILE A 365 -16.52 -2.53 4.63
C ILE A 365 -17.73 -3.45 4.58
N TRP A 366 -18.86 -3.06 5.20
CA TRP A 366 -20.11 -3.82 5.11
C TRP A 366 -20.75 -3.73 3.72
N SER A 367 -20.65 -2.62 3.02
CA SER A 367 -21.03 -2.50 1.60
C SER A 367 -20.21 -3.45 0.72
N GLN A 368 -18.88 -3.49 0.91
CA GLN A 368 -18.01 -4.45 0.24
C GLN A 368 -18.45 -5.89 0.52
N TRP A 369 -18.65 -6.23 1.78
CA TRP A 369 -19.10 -7.55 2.20
C TRP A 369 -20.41 -7.96 1.52
N THR A 370 -21.40 -7.08 1.50
CA THR A 370 -22.71 -7.31 0.85
C THR A 370 -22.56 -7.55 -0.66
N CYS A 371 -21.71 -6.78 -1.35
CA CYS A 371 -21.43 -7.01 -2.78
C CYS A 371 -20.76 -8.37 -3.01
N LEU A 372 -19.86 -8.80 -2.12
CA LEU A 372 -19.17 -10.10 -2.24
C LEU A 372 -20.08 -11.30 -1.95
N LEU A 373 -21.26 -11.11 -1.36
CA LEU A 373 -22.28 -12.18 -1.28
C LEU A 373 -22.68 -12.69 -2.67
N LEU A 374 -22.64 -11.82 -3.70
CA LEU A 374 -22.89 -12.26 -5.08
C LEU A 374 -21.84 -13.28 -5.54
N CYS A 375 -20.57 -13.11 -5.13
CA CYS A 375 -19.50 -14.07 -5.42
C CYS A 375 -19.72 -15.40 -4.69
N VAL A 376 -20.22 -15.38 -3.46
CA VAL A 376 -20.58 -16.60 -2.72
C VAL A 376 -21.82 -17.25 -3.34
N ALA A 377 -22.82 -16.45 -3.72
CA ALA A 377 -24.02 -16.96 -4.37
C ALA A 377 -23.69 -17.66 -5.72
N SER A 378 -22.68 -17.18 -6.45
CA SER A 378 -22.26 -17.79 -7.72
C SER A 378 -21.88 -19.28 -7.59
N ILE A 379 -21.45 -19.73 -6.40
CA ILE A 379 -21.04 -21.12 -6.15
C ILE A 379 -22.21 -22.10 -6.30
N TRP A 380 -23.44 -21.69 -6.03
CA TRP A 380 -24.61 -22.56 -6.12
C TRP A 380 -25.26 -22.63 -7.51
N TYR A 381 -24.80 -21.77 -8.45
CA TYR A 381 -25.35 -21.80 -9.79
C TYR A 381 -24.62 -22.86 -10.65
N GLN A 382 -25.40 -23.79 -11.21
CA GLN A 382 -24.90 -24.85 -12.11
C GLN A 382 -24.53 -24.34 -13.50
N ASN A 383 -25.07 -23.18 -13.90
CA ASN A 383 -24.72 -22.54 -15.18
C ASN A 383 -23.42 -21.76 -15.01
N SER A 384 -22.33 -22.27 -15.60
CA SER A 384 -20.99 -21.71 -15.47
C SER A 384 -20.91 -20.24 -15.95
N LEU A 385 -21.60 -19.88 -17.04
CA LEU A 385 -21.64 -18.51 -17.55
C LEU A 385 -22.31 -17.54 -16.57
N LEU A 386 -23.46 -17.93 -16.01
CA LEU A 386 -24.14 -17.09 -15.03
C LEU A 386 -23.33 -16.94 -13.74
N ALA A 387 -22.72 -18.04 -13.28
CA ALA A 387 -21.81 -18.02 -12.13
C ALA A 387 -20.62 -17.08 -12.34
N ALA A 388 -19.98 -17.12 -13.51
CA ALA A 388 -18.87 -16.25 -13.88
C ALA A 388 -19.31 -14.76 -13.93
N PHE A 389 -20.48 -14.44 -14.50
CA PHE A 389 -21.00 -13.07 -14.52
C PHE A 389 -21.35 -12.55 -13.12
N LEU A 390 -21.94 -13.39 -12.25
CA LEU A 390 -22.20 -13.02 -10.85
C LEU A 390 -20.90 -12.78 -10.09
N LEU A 391 -19.88 -13.60 -10.30
CA LEU A 391 -18.56 -13.43 -9.72
C LEU A 391 -17.93 -12.10 -10.15
N MET A 392 -17.93 -11.82 -11.46
CA MET A 392 -17.39 -10.56 -12.00
C MET A 392 -18.15 -9.34 -11.48
N ALA A 393 -19.48 -9.39 -11.45
CA ALA A 393 -20.33 -8.31 -10.95
C ALA A 393 -20.10 -8.05 -9.45
N GLY A 394 -20.04 -9.10 -8.64
CA GLY A 394 -19.76 -8.99 -7.21
C GLY A 394 -18.39 -8.38 -6.93
N VAL A 395 -17.35 -8.83 -7.64
CA VAL A 395 -16.01 -8.27 -7.51
C VAL A 395 -15.98 -6.81 -7.99
N ALA A 396 -16.57 -6.47 -9.13
CA ALA A 396 -16.54 -5.11 -9.67
C ALA A 396 -17.24 -4.11 -8.73
N THR A 397 -18.44 -4.44 -8.25
CA THR A 397 -19.23 -3.57 -7.36
C THR A 397 -18.61 -3.43 -5.98
N SER A 398 -17.95 -4.48 -5.46
CA SER A 398 -17.26 -4.44 -4.16
C SER A 398 -16.13 -3.41 -4.11
N ARG A 399 -15.61 -2.96 -5.26
CA ARG A 399 -14.51 -1.97 -5.32
C ARG A 399 -14.86 -0.63 -4.73
N LEU A 400 -16.13 -0.22 -4.78
CA LEU A 400 -16.59 1.01 -4.14
C LEU A 400 -16.29 0.95 -2.63
N GLY A 401 -16.77 -0.10 -1.97
CA GLY A 401 -16.57 -0.30 -0.53
C GLY A 401 -15.09 -0.47 -0.17
N LEU A 402 -14.34 -1.25 -0.95
CA LEU A 402 -12.91 -1.49 -0.72
C LEU A 402 -12.10 -0.19 -0.68
N TRP A 403 -12.22 0.67 -1.71
CA TRP A 403 -11.40 1.88 -1.80
C TRP A 403 -11.85 2.97 -0.83
N MET A 404 -13.15 3.04 -0.51
CA MET A 404 -13.63 3.93 0.54
C MET A 404 -13.15 3.47 1.93
N PHE A 405 -13.10 2.17 2.19
CA PHE A 405 -12.56 1.61 3.42
C PHE A 405 -11.05 1.86 3.55
N ASP A 406 -10.29 1.61 2.47
CA ASP A 406 -8.86 1.88 2.41
C ASP A 406 -8.54 3.35 2.76
N LEU A 407 -9.24 4.30 2.12
CA LEU A 407 -9.10 5.73 2.42
C LEU A 407 -9.44 6.06 3.88
N SER A 408 -10.51 5.45 4.43
CA SER A 408 -10.90 5.65 5.83
C SER A 408 -9.82 5.18 6.81
N VAL A 409 -9.22 4.02 6.57
CA VAL A 409 -8.17 3.48 7.45
C VAL A 409 -6.88 4.27 7.32
N ILE A 410 -6.50 4.66 6.10
CA ILE A 410 -5.34 5.52 5.87
C ILE A 410 -5.47 6.83 6.62
N GLN A 411 -6.63 7.48 6.52
CA GLN A 411 -6.89 8.75 7.22
C GLN A 411 -6.86 8.56 8.74
N GLN A 412 -7.45 7.49 9.28
CA GLN A 412 -7.35 7.18 10.71
C GLN A 412 -5.89 7.01 11.16
N MET A 413 -5.04 6.37 10.35
CA MET A 413 -3.61 6.24 10.67
C MET A 413 -2.91 7.60 10.65
N GLN A 414 -3.27 8.49 9.74
CA GLN A 414 -2.70 9.83 9.66
C GLN A 414 -3.14 10.74 10.82
N ASP A 415 -4.41 10.61 11.24
CA ASP A 415 -5.00 11.44 12.30
C ASP A 415 -4.59 10.98 13.71
N LEU A 416 -4.46 9.66 13.95
CA LEU A 416 -4.30 9.09 15.29
C LEU A 416 -2.86 8.69 15.63
N VAL A 417 -1.99 8.49 14.63
CA VAL A 417 -0.61 8.09 14.88
C VAL A 417 0.27 9.33 15.06
N PRO A 418 1.04 9.42 16.15
CA PRO A 418 1.97 10.52 16.39
C PRO A 418 2.96 10.67 15.23
N GLU A 419 3.41 11.91 14.97
CA GLU A 419 4.40 12.23 13.93
C GLU A 419 5.66 11.34 14.04
N SER A 420 6.11 11.07 15.28
CA SER A 420 7.30 10.24 15.54
C SER A 420 7.18 8.80 15.05
N ASP A 421 5.98 8.27 14.97
CA ASP A 421 5.74 6.84 14.70
C ASP A 421 5.14 6.60 13.32
N ARG A 422 4.67 7.66 12.64
CA ARG A 422 3.88 7.59 11.41
C ARG A 422 4.57 6.84 10.28
N CYS A 423 5.85 7.12 10.05
CA CYS A 423 6.64 6.40 9.03
C CYS A 423 6.82 4.92 9.37
N VAL A 424 7.12 4.62 10.64
CA VAL A 424 7.32 3.25 11.12
C VAL A 424 6.02 2.46 10.99
N VAL A 425 4.90 3.03 11.44
CA VAL A 425 3.56 2.43 11.33
C VAL A 425 3.19 2.20 9.86
N GLY A 426 3.47 3.16 8.98
CA GLY A 426 3.26 3.03 7.54
C GLY A 426 4.07 1.89 6.93
N GLY A 427 5.34 1.74 7.32
CA GLY A 427 6.22 0.65 6.88
C GLY A 427 5.73 -0.72 7.33
N VAL A 428 5.32 -0.86 8.60
CA VAL A 428 4.76 -2.11 9.15
C VAL A 428 3.42 -2.44 8.50
N GLN A 429 2.56 -1.45 8.27
CA GLN A 429 1.27 -1.65 7.60
C GLN A 429 1.46 -2.21 6.18
N ASN A 430 2.37 -1.66 5.40
CA ASN A 430 2.67 -2.18 4.07
C ASN A 430 3.29 -3.60 4.13
N SER A 431 4.17 -3.86 5.10
CA SER A 431 4.71 -5.20 5.35
C SER A 431 3.60 -6.23 5.64
N LEU A 432 2.63 -5.86 6.48
CA LEU A 432 1.51 -6.73 6.82
C LEU A 432 0.61 -7.02 5.59
N GLN A 433 0.31 -5.98 4.81
CA GLN A 433 -0.46 -6.12 3.56
C GLN A 433 0.25 -7.05 2.57
N SER A 434 1.55 -6.83 2.33
CA SER A 434 2.34 -7.68 1.41
C SER A 434 2.50 -9.11 1.91
N THR A 435 2.58 -9.32 3.23
CA THR A 435 2.60 -10.68 3.81
C THR A 435 1.29 -11.42 3.52
N LEU A 436 0.15 -10.76 3.71
CA LEU A 436 -1.16 -11.37 3.46
C LEU A 436 -1.43 -11.56 1.96
N GLU A 437 -0.96 -10.65 1.11
CA GLU A 437 -0.99 -10.80 -0.33
C GLU A 437 -0.16 -12.01 -0.79
N LEU A 438 1.05 -12.17 -0.27
CA LEU A 438 1.90 -13.35 -0.54
C LEU A 438 1.21 -14.65 -0.10
N MET A 439 0.56 -14.65 1.07
CA MET A 439 -0.22 -15.79 1.52
C MET A 439 -1.40 -16.13 0.58
N ALA A 440 -2.05 -15.12 -0.02
CA ALA A 440 -3.10 -15.33 -1.02
C ALA A 440 -2.54 -16.00 -2.28
N TYR A 441 -1.35 -15.61 -2.75
CA TYR A 441 -0.67 -16.31 -3.86
C TYR A 441 -0.31 -17.74 -3.51
N ILE A 442 0.24 -17.99 -2.32
CA ILE A 442 0.57 -19.35 -1.85
C ILE A 442 -0.70 -20.22 -1.80
N MET A 443 -1.80 -19.68 -1.29
CA MET A 443 -3.09 -20.37 -1.27
C MET A 443 -3.57 -20.72 -2.69
N GLY A 444 -3.39 -19.82 -3.66
CA GLY A 444 -3.68 -20.06 -5.07
C GLY A 444 -2.81 -21.14 -5.68
N ILE A 445 -1.53 -21.27 -5.28
CA ILE A 445 -0.64 -22.35 -5.72
C ILE A 445 -1.08 -23.71 -5.14
N ILE A 446 -1.46 -23.75 -3.85
CA ILE A 446 -1.93 -24.97 -3.18
C ILE A 446 -3.24 -25.45 -3.80
N ILE A 447 -4.16 -24.53 -4.11
CA ILE A 447 -5.45 -24.82 -4.74
C ILE A 447 -5.37 -24.38 -6.21
N SER A 448 -4.56 -25.07 -7.01
CA SER A 448 -4.28 -24.71 -8.40
C SER A 448 -5.36 -25.19 -9.39
N ASN A 449 -6.25 -26.11 -8.99
CA ASN A 449 -7.31 -26.60 -9.86
C ASN A 449 -8.42 -25.55 -10.01
N PRO A 450 -8.75 -25.07 -11.22
CA PRO A 450 -9.84 -24.10 -11.44
C PRO A 450 -11.20 -24.58 -10.92
N GLN A 451 -11.48 -25.89 -10.93
CA GLN A 451 -12.72 -26.45 -10.37
C GLN A 451 -12.86 -26.20 -8.86
N ASP A 452 -11.75 -26.04 -8.16
CA ASP A 452 -11.69 -25.77 -6.72
C ASP A 452 -11.69 -24.27 -6.38
N PHE A 453 -11.83 -23.39 -7.37
CA PHE A 453 -11.82 -21.94 -7.16
C PHE A 453 -12.89 -21.47 -6.16
N TRP A 454 -13.98 -22.19 -6.02
CA TRP A 454 -15.00 -21.91 -5.00
C TRP A 454 -14.44 -21.93 -3.56
N LYS A 455 -13.43 -22.79 -3.27
CA LYS A 455 -12.75 -22.84 -1.97
C LYS A 455 -11.99 -21.53 -1.72
N LEU A 456 -11.31 -21.03 -2.74
CA LEU A 456 -10.61 -19.75 -2.69
C LEU A 456 -11.58 -18.57 -2.48
N THR A 457 -12.74 -18.61 -3.15
CA THR A 457 -13.83 -17.64 -2.98
C THR A 457 -14.33 -17.63 -1.55
N LEU A 458 -14.60 -18.78 -0.95
CA LEU A 458 -15.06 -18.88 0.44
C LEU A 458 -14.01 -18.38 1.43
N VAL A 459 -12.75 -18.79 1.30
CA VAL A 459 -11.67 -18.32 2.19
C VAL A 459 -11.50 -16.81 2.09
N SER A 460 -11.55 -16.26 0.87
CA SER A 460 -11.49 -14.81 0.66
C SER A 460 -12.68 -14.09 1.31
N PHE A 461 -13.89 -14.62 1.16
CA PHE A 461 -15.08 -14.05 1.79
C PHE A 461 -15.01 -14.12 3.31
N LEU A 462 -14.49 -15.21 3.89
CA LEU A 462 -14.25 -15.33 5.34
C LEU A 462 -13.22 -14.31 5.82
N ALA A 463 -12.15 -14.04 5.07
CA ALA A 463 -11.17 -13.01 5.40
C ALA A 463 -11.81 -11.61 5.43
N VAL A 464 -12.67 -11.28 4.45
CA VAL A 464 -13.41 -10.00 4.43
C VAL A 464 -14.41 -9.94 5.59
N THR A 465 -15.07 -11.04 5.93
CA THR A 465 -15.98 -11.13 7.08
C THR A 465 -15.22 -10.86 8.38
N LEU A 466 -14.07 -11.49 8.56
CA LEU A 466 -13.21 -11.25 9.72
C LEU A 466 -12.76 -9.79 9.80
N ALA A 467 -12.38 -9.19 8.66
CA ALA A 467 -12.01 -7.77 8.59
C ALA A 467 -13.18 -6.86 9.02
N ALA A 468 -14.40 -7.13 8.53
CA ALA A 468 -15.61 -6.38 8.89
C ALA A 468 -15.94 -6.50 10.39
N LEU A 469 -15.80 -7.70 10.96
CA LEU A 469 -16.01 -7.93 12.39
C LEU A 469 -14.96 -7.23 13.25
N LEU A 470 -13.67 -7.31 12.87
CA LEU A 470 -12.57 -6.63 13.59
C LEU A 470 -12.76 -5.10 13.59
N TYR A 471 -13.14 -4.53 12.44
CA TYR A 471 -13.40 -3.10 12.36
C TYR A 471 -14.65 -2.68 13.14
N SER A 472 -15.71 -3.49 13.11
CA SER A 472 -16.91 -3.27 13.91
C SER A 472 -16.61 -3.32 15.42
N TYR A 473 -15.77 -4.28 15.85
CA TYR A 473 -15.31 -4.39 17.23
C TYR A 473 -14.48 -3.17 17.65
N HIS A 474 -13.57 -2.71 16.78
CA HIS A 474 -12.79 -1.48 17.02
C HIS A 474 -13.71 -0.28 17.26
N LEU A 475 -14.71 -0.08 16.40
CA LEU A 475 -15.66 1.01 16.54
C LEU A 475 -16.50 0.90 17.83
N TYR A 476 -16.93 -0.32 18.19
CA TYR A 476 -17.61 -0.58 19.44
C TYR A 476 -16.75 -0.23 20.66
N ARG A 477 -15.47 -0.61 20.64
CA ARG A 477 -14.51 -0.32 21.72
C ARG A 477 -14.33 1.19 21.94
N ILE A 478 -14.26 1.98 20.85
CA ILE A 478 -14.07 3.44 20.95
C ILE A 478 -15.35 4.15 21.38
N ARG A 479 -16.50 3.77 20.82
CA ARG A 479 -17.76 4.53 20.99
C ARG A 479 -18.70 3.95 22.04
N LYS A 480 -18.49 2.71 22.50
CA LYS A 480 -19.41 1.92 23.34
C LYS A 480 -20.83 1.73 22.76
N HIS A 481 -21.14 2.32 21.60
CA HIS A 481 -22.41 2.18 20.87
C HIS A 481 -22.16 2.06 19.37
N LEU A 482 -22.64 0.98 18.73
CA LEU A 482 -22.50 0.76 17.28
C LEU A 482 -23.57 1.52 16.47
N PHE A 483 -24.77 1.61 16.99
CA PHE A 483 -25.91 2.25 16.31
C PHE A 483 -26.70 3.15 17.25
N HIS A 484 -26.99 4.37 16.81
CA HIS A 484 -28.03 5.21 17.43
C HIS A 484 -29.37 4.86 16.79
N PHE A 485 -29.98 3.77 17.23
CA PHE A 485 -31.34 3.41 16.81
C PHE A 485 -32.35 4.52 17.10
N ASP A 486 -32.13 5.29 18.16
CA ASP A 486 -32.99 6.41 18.55
C ASP A 486 -33.10 7.50 17.47
N LYS A 487 -32.00 7.83 16.79
CA LYS A 487 -32.01 8.81 15.68
C LYS A 487 -32.67 8.26 14.42
N LEU A 488 -32.49 6.96 14.14
CA LEU A 488 -33.14 6.27 13.01
C LEU A 488 -34.67 6.19 13.25
N LEU A 489 -35.09 5.82 14.46
CA LEU A 489 -36.51 5.82 14.87
C LEU A 489 -37.11 7.21 14.81
N ALA A 490 -36.38 8.23 15.27
CA ALA A 490 -36.83 9.61 15.19
C ALA A 490 -37.00 10.09 13.73
N SER A 491 -36.08 9.71 12.83
CA SER A 491 -36.20 10.05 11.40
C SER A 491 -37.31 9.31 10.71
N VAL A 492 -37.54 8.05 11.06
CA VAL A 492 -38.70 7.27 10.54
C VAL A 492 -40.00 7.81 11.09
N GLN A 493 -40.08 8.17 12.38
CA GLN A 493 -41.25 8.80 12.98
C GLN A 493 -41.58 10.18 12.39
N TRP A 494 -40.54 10.96 12.05
CA TRP A 494 -40.68 12.23 11.35
C TRP A 494 -41.24 12.03 9.93
N LEU A 495 -40.73 11.04 9.17
CA LEU A 495 -41.29 10.68 7.85
C LEU A 495 -42.73 10.19 7.90
N ILE A 496 -43.11 9.42 8.91
CA ILE A 496 -44.49 8.94 9.10
C ILE A 496 -45.42 10.09 9.47
N ARG A 497 -44.98 11.05 10.31
CA ARG A 497 -45.76 12.24 10.65
C ARG A 497 -45.97 13.16 9.45
N THR A 498 -44.95 13.43 8.65
CA THR A 498 -45.08 14.27 7.45
C THR A 498 -45.90 13.61 6.34
N SER A 499 -45.99 12.27 6.31
CA SER A 499 -46.87 11.54 5.41
C SER A 499 -48.35 11.47 5.92
N GLY A 500 -48.58 11.64 7.23
CA GLY A 500 -49.92 11.68 7.84
C GLY A 500 -50.60 13.03 7.77
N ASP A 501 -49.85 14.13 7.67
CA ASP A 501 -50.36 15.50 7.58
C ASP A 501 -50.69 15.93 6.12
N ALA A 502 -50.52 15.02 5.13
CA ALA A 502 -50.78 15.26 3.71
C ALA A 502 -52.08 14.60 3.19
N HIS A 503 -53.00 14.20 4.09
CA HIS A 503 -54.34 13.71 3.74
C HIS A 503 -55.44 14.56 4.35
#